data_7acccbb0810ae81de020cb18e765937e
#
_entry.id   7acccbb0810ae81de020cb18e765937e
#
_cell.length_a   1.000
_cell.length_b   1.000
_cell.length_c   1.000
_cell.angle_alpha   90.00
_cell.angle_beta   90.00
_cell.angle_gamma   90.00
#
_symmetry.space_group_name_H-M   'P 1'
#
loop_
_entity.id
_entity.type
_entity.pdbx_description
1 polymer ?
#
loop_
_entity_poly.entity_id
_entity_poly.type
_entity_poly.pdbx_seq_one_letter_code
_entity_poly.pdbx_strand_id
1 'polypeptide(L)'
;MTTISVVIPTLNEEQALGQTLANLPSSLVLEIILVDGDSTDHTQAVANAFCTATPNARIIRAPTGRARQMNEGAKASRGAVLLFLHADTQVPNDAPRIIESALTDPAVVGGRFDVRFDTCSGWGRIISTFMNWRSRTSGISTGDQGIFVRRHTFEQLGGFADIPLMEDIDFSRRLKRAGSTVALRQTVRTSFRRWEQQGPLRTILLMWTLRFLYWVGVTPHQLANWYQTVR
;
A
#
# COMPACT_ATOMS: atom_id res chain seq x y z
N MET A 1 -6.08 7.59 -22.32
CA MET A 1 -6.17 7.54 -20.85
C MET A 1 -5.56 6.24 -20.34
N THR A 2 -4.67 6.32 -19.41
CA THR A 2 -4.05 5.14 -18.79
C THR A 2 -5.06 4.48 -17.86
N THR A 3 -5.33 3.20 -18.06
CA THR A 3 -6.27 2.45 -17.21
C THR A 3 -5.60 2.03 -15.90
N ILE A 4 -6.21 2.37 -14.76
CA ILE A 4 -5.67 2.07 -13.42
C ILE A 4 -6.59 1.09 -12.71
N SER A 5 -6.03 0.00 -12.20
CA SER A 5 -6.70 -0.90 -11.26
C SER A 5 -6.18 -0.62 -9.85
N VAL A 6 -7.10 -0.40 -8.91
CA VAL A 6 -6.78 -0.22 -7.49
C VAL A 6 -6.93 -1.57 -6.79
N VAL A 7 -5.91 -2.00 -6.08
CA VAL A 7 -5.88 -3.25 -5.31
C VAL A 7 -5.75 -2.91 -3.82
N ILE A 8 -6.71 -3.37 -3.03
CA ILE A 8 -6.79 -3.08 -1.59
C ILE A 8 -6.83 -4.41 -0.82
N PRO A 9 -5.72 -4.86 -0.23
CA PRO A 9 -5.73 -6.01 0.67
C PRO A 9 -6.44 -5.65 1.97
N THR A 10 -7.37 -6.49 2.42
CA THR A 10 -8.16 -6.30 3.65
C THR A 10 -8.05 -7.51 4.56
N LEU A 11 -7.85 -7.27 5.85
CA LEU A 11 -7.92 -8.30 6.89
C LEU A 11 -8.27 -7.65 8.23
N ASN A 12 -9.51 -7.84 8.70
CA ASN A 12 -10.04 -7.27 9.94
C ASN A 12 -9.89 -5.74 10.01
N GLU A 13 -10.44 -5.06 9.00
CA GLU A 13 -10.35 -3.59 8.81
C GLU A 13 -11.73 -2.93 8.77
N GLU A 14 -12.74 -3.51 9.45
CA GLU A 14 -14.12 -3.01 9.46
C GLU A 14 -14.24 -1.52 9.78
N GLN A 15 -13.35 -1.01 10.69
CA GLN A 15 -13.39 0.38 11.15
C GLN A 15 -12.79 1.37 10.14
N ALA A 16 -11.75 0.99 9.41
CA ALA A 16 -11.01 1.90 8.54
C ALA A 16 -11.49 1.82 7.08
N LEU A 17 -11.89 0.63 6.63
CA LEU A 17 -12.20 0.36 5.23
C LEU A 17 -13.32 1.26 4.70
N GLY A 18 -14.40 1.45 5.45
CA GLY A 18 -15.55 2.26 5.02
C GLY A 18 -15.15 3.71 4.69
N GLN A 19 -14.33 4.32 5.53
CA GLN A 19 -13.84 5.67 5.31
C GLN A 19 -12.89 5.77 4.10
N THR A 20 -12.03 4.78 3.93
CA THR A 20 -11.13 4.70 2.77
C THR A 20 -11.91 4.60 1.47
N LEU A 21 -12.90 3.71 1.42
CA LEU A 21 -13.73 3.49 0.23
C LEU A 21 -14.60 4.71 -0.12
N ALA A 22 -15.16 5.41 0.86
CA ALA A 22 -15.96 6.60 0.66
C ALA A 22 -15.16 7.76 0.02
N ASN A 23 -13.84 7.80 0.23
CA ASN A 23 -12.94 8.83 -0.31
C ASN A 23 -12.16 8.37 -1.56
N LEU A 24 -12.44 7.17 -2.08
CA LEU A 24 -11.74 6.67 -3.25
C LEU A 24 -12.33 7.28 -4.54
N PRO A 25 -11.52 7.81 -5.49
CA PRO A 25 -11.99 8.37 -6.74
C PRO A 25 -12.44 7.27 -7.73
N SER A 26 -13.49 6.53 -7.36
CA SER A 26 -13.97 5.32 -8.06
C SER A 26 -14.35 5.56 -9.53
N SER A 27 -14.83 6.76 -9.87
CA SER A 27 -15.19 7.13 -11.22
C SER A 27 -14.00 7.40 -12.16
N LEU A 28 -12.80 7.58 -11.62
CA LEU A 28 -11.59 7.90 -12.38
C LEU A 28 -10.67 6.68 -12.57
N VAL A 29 -11.01 5.53 -12.02
CA VAL A 29 -10.24 4.28 -12.14
C VAL A 29 -11.04 3.26 -12.95
N LEU A 30 -10.31 2.35 -13.60
CA LEU A 30 -10.95 1.27 -14.37
C LEU A 30 -11.72 0.33 -13.45
N GLU A 31 -11.10 -0.06 -12.34
CA GLU A 31 -11.68 -1.01 -11.41
C GLU A 31 -11.04 -0.90 -10.02
N ILE A 32 -11.78 -1.38 -9.02
CA ILE A 32 -11.35 -1.49 -7.64
C ILE A 32 -11.48 -2.95 -7.20
N ILE A 33 -10.41 -3.55 -6.74
CA ILE A 33 -10.38 -4.94 -6.29
C ILE A 33 -10.05 -4.96 -4.81
N LEU A 34 -11.05 -5.29 -4.00
CA LEU A 34 -10.90 -5.57 -2.59
C LEU A 34 -10.50 -7.04 -2.44
N VAL A 35 -9.43 -7.31 -1.72
CA VAL A 35 -8.91 -8.67 -1.57
C VAL A 35 -8.95 -9.06 -0.11
N ASP A 36 -9.96 -9.84 0.26
CA ASP A 36 -10.14 -10.29 1.64
C ASP A 36 -9.26 -11.49 1.97
N GLY A 37 -8.52 -11.38 3.06
CA GLY A 37 -7.60 -12.40 3.57
C GLY A 37 -8.20 -13.26 4.67
N ASP A 38 -9.49 -13.66 4.54
CA ASP A 38 -10.28 -14.40 5.53
C ASP A 38 -10.58 -13.60 6.80
N SER A 39 -11.13 -12.38 6.63
CA SER A 39 -11.57 -11.53 7.74
C SER A 39 -12.68 -12.21 8.58
N THR A 40 -12.58 -12.06 9.90
CA THR A 40 -13.51 -12.60 10.89
C THR A 40 -14.45 -11.56 11.50
N ASP A 41 -14.22 -10.27 11.19
CA ASP A 41 -15.05 -9.14 11.56
C ASP A 41 -16.02 -8.73 10.44
N HIS A 42 -16.60 -7.55 10.51
CA HIS A 42 -17.53 -7.05 9.48
C HIS A 42 -16.87 -6.48 8.21
N THR A 43 -15.56 -6.67 8.01
CA THR A 43 -14.83 -6.18 6.82
C THR A 43 -15.49 -6.61 5.51
N GLN A 44 -15.89 -7.90 5.40
CA GLN A 44 -16.54 -8.43 4.20
C GLN A 44 -17.92 -7.76 3.95
N ALA A 45 -18.67 -7.48 5.01
CA ALA A 45 -19.97 -6.81 4.89
C ALA A 45 -19.79 -5.37 4.36
N VAL A 46 -18.83 -4.61 4.88
CA VAL A 46 -18.47 -3.26 4.41
C VAL A 46 -18.03 -3.29 2.94
N ALA A 47 -17.17 -4.24 2.57
CA ALA A 47 -16.69 -4.39 1.20
C ALA A 47 -17.81 -4.74 0.21
N ASN A 48 -18.70 -5.66 0.57
CA ASN A 48 -19.84 -6.05 -0.26
C ASN A 48 -20.83 -4.89 -0.47
N ALA A 49 -21.13 -4.13 0.58
CA ALA A 49 -21.99 -2.96 0.48
C ALA A 49 -21.41 -1.92 -0.49
N PHE A 50 -20.11 -1.67 -0.44
CA PHE A 50 -19.42 -0.78 -1.38
C PHE A 50 -19.47 -1.32 -2.82
N CYS A 51 -19.21 -2.59 -3.04
CA CYS A 51 -19.23 -3.21 -4.37
C CYS A 51 -20.65 -3.18 -4.99
N THR A 52 -21.70 -3.31 -4.18
CA THR A 52 -23.08 -3.19 -4.65
C THR A 52 -23.39 -1.77 -5.16
N ALA A 53 -22.84 -0.75 -4.51
CA ALA A 53 -23.04 0.66 -4.87
C ALA A 53 -22.06 1.16 -5.95
N THR A 54 -20.99 0.40 -6.27
CA THR A 54 -19.91 0.83 -7.15
C THR A 54 -19.68 -0.22 -8.26
N PRO A 55 -20.23 -0.01 -9.47
CA PRO A 55 -20.25 -1.03 -10.53
C PRO A 55 -18.88 -1.53 -10.99
N ASN A 56 -17.83 -0.72 -10.84
CA ASN A 56 -16.46 -1.08 -11.17
C ASN A 56 -15.65 -1.62 -9.97
N ALA A 57 -16.31 -1.92 -8.86
CA ALA A 57 -15.70 -2.54 -7.69
C ALA A 57 -16.10 -4.00 -7.54
N ARG A 58 -15.19 -4.83 -7.07
CA ARG A 58 -15.46 -6.21 -6.68
C ARG A 58 -14.60 -6.64 -5.52
N ILE A 59 -15.10 -7.62 -4.77
CA ILE A 59 -14.36 -8.33 -3.72
C ILE A 59 -13.96 -9.72 -4.21
N ILE A 60 -12.73 -10.12 -3.90
CA ILE A 60 -12.24 -11.49 -4.09
C ILE A 60 -11.63 -11.97 -2.77
N ARG A 61 -11.54 -13.30 -2.62
CA ARG A 61 -10.85 -13.93 -1.49
C ARG A 61 -9.45 -14.37 -1.90
N ALA A 62 -8.51 -14.28 -0.98
CA ALA A 62 -7.15 -14.79 -1.13
C ALA A 62 -6.66 -15.36 0.21
N PRO A 63 -5.67 -16.25 0.21
CA PRO A 63 -5.03 -16.68 1.44
C PRO A 63 -4.49 -15.50 2.23
N THR A 64 -4.61 -15.58 3.57
CA THR A 64 -4.09 -14.54 4.47
C THR A 64 -2.62 -14.25 4.20
N GLY A 65 -2.29 -12.97 4.11
CA GLY A 65 -0.94 -12.47 3.84
C GLY A 65 -0.97 -11.32 2.84
N ARG A 66 -0.44 -10.16 3.25
CA ARG A 66 -0.52 -8.93 2.44
C ARG A 66 0.04 -9.11 1.03
N ALA A 67 1.21 -9.73 0.90
CA ALA A 67 1.82 -10.04 -0.40
C ALA A 67 0.91 -10.91 -1.27
N ARG A 68 0.35 -11.98 -0.70
CA ARG A 68 -0.56 -12.90 -1.40
C ARG A 68 -1.81 -12.17 -1.87
N GLN A 69 -2.45 -11.41 -0.99
CA GLN A 69 -3.63 -10.65 -1.32
C GLN A 69 -3.35 -9.63 -2.44
N MET A 70 -2.25 -8.87 -2.37
CA MET A 70 -1.87 -7.92 -3.42
C MET A 70 -1.58 -8.63 -4.75
N ASN A 71 -0.92 -9.78 -4.74
CA ASN A 71 -0.65 -10.57 -5.95
C ASN A 71 -1.94 -11.13 -6.57
N GLU A 72 -2.86 -11.68 -5.77
CA GLU A 72 -4.15 -12.17 -6.29
C GLU A 72 -5.02 -11.02 -6.83
N GLY A 73 -5.00 -9.87 -6.18
CA GLY A 73 -5.66 -8.67 -6.69
C GLY A 73 -5.07 -8.20 -8.02
N ALA A 74 -3.75 -8.19 -8.14
CA ALA A 74 -3.07 -7.85 -9.40
C ALA A 74 -3.40 -8.83 -10.52
N LYS A 75 -3.41 -10.14 -10.25
CA LYS A 75 -3.83 -11.18 -11.19
C LYS A 75 -5.27 -10.98 -11.68
N ALA A 76 -6.18 -10.67 -10.77
CA ALA A 76 -7.59 -10.47 -11.10
C ALA A 76 -7.83 -9.16 -11.85
N SER A 77 -6.89 -8.21 -11.84
CA SER A 77 -7.05 -6.87 -12.41
C SER A 77 -6.74 -6.80 -13.91
N ARG A 78 -7.22 -5.72 -14.58
CA ARG A 78 -7.10 -5.54 -16.04
C ARG A 78 -6.43 -4.22 -16.45
N GLY A 79 -6.21 -3.29 -15.52
CA GLY A 79 -5.62 -1.99 -15.79
C GLY A 79 -4.15 -2.08 -16.22
N ALA A 80 -3.71 -1.17 -17.04
CA ALA A 80 -2.31 -1.05 -17.47
C ALA A 80 -1.38 -0.62 -16.34
N VAL A 81 -1.94 -0.01 -15.29
CA VAL A 81 -1.26 0.41 -14.07
C VAL A 81 -1.97 -0.20 -12.86
N LEU A 82 -1.19 -0.68 -11.92
CA LEU A 82 -1.66 -1.18 -10.62
C LEU A 82 -1.36 -0.13 -9.56
N LEU A 83 -2.35 0.19 -8.74
CA LEU A 83 -2.22 1.03 -7.54
C LEU A 83 -2.55 0.18 -6.32
N PHE A 84 -1.57 -0.05 -5.47
CA PHE A 84 -1.74 -0.79 -4.22
C PHE A 84 -1.96 0.18 -3.06
N LEU A 85 -3.08 0.01 -2.36
CA LEU A 85 -3.47 0.85 -1.21
C LEU A 85 -3.75 -0.03 0.00
N HIS A 86 -3.38 0.46 1.20
CA HIS A 86 -3.85 -0.16 2.43
C HIS A 86 -5.32 0.19 2.68
N ALA A 87 -6.00 -0.66 3.44
CA ALA A 87 -7.42 -0.50 3.79
C ALA A 87 -7.72 0.76 4.64
N ASP A 88 -6.69 1.38 5.21
CA ASP A 88 -6.74 2.60 6.01
C ASP A 88 -6.07 3.81 5.33
N THR A 89 -5.85 3.73 4.02
CA THR A 89 -5.12 4.76 3.26
C THR A 89 -5.99 5.41 2.20
N GLN A 90 -6.14 6.72 2.28
CA GLN A 90 -6.90 7.55 1.35
C GLN A 90 -5.96 8.24 0.36
N VAL A 91 -6.31 8.21 -0.93
CA VAL A 91 -5.58 8.92 -1.99
C VAL A 91 -6.23 10.28 -2.30
N PRO A 92 -5.49 11.23 -2.88
CA PRO A 92 -6.09 12.45 -3.44
C PRO A 92 -7.16 12.12 -4.50
N ASN A 93 -8.19 12.96 -4.61
CA ASN A 93 -9.28 12.75 -5.58
C ASN A 93 -8.78 12.72 -7.04
N ASP A 94 -7.69 13.40 -7.33
CA ASP A 94 -7.04 13.47 -8.64
C ASP A 94 -5.89 12.46 -8.80
N ALA A 95 -5.71 11.54 -7.86
CA ALA A 95 -4.63 10.53 -7.88
C ALA A 95 -4.48 9.81 -9.22
N PRO A 96 -5.57 9.37 -9.91
CA PRO A 96 -5.42 8.72 -11.21
C PRO A 96 -4.78 9.63 -12.27
N ARG A 97 -5.12 10.91 -12.30
CA ARG A 97 -4.51 11.88 -13.23
C ARG A 97 -3.06 12.17 -12.90
N ILE A 98 -2.74 12.24 -11.61
CA ILE A 98 -1.37 12.43 -11.12
C ILE A 98 -0.49 11.23 -11.53
N ILE A 99 -0.98 10.01 -11.35
CA ILE A 99 -0.30 8.78 -11.76
C ILE A 99 -0.11 8.77 -13.29
N GLU A 100 -1.15 9.08 -14.07
CA GLU A 100 -1.08 9.14 -15.53
C GLU A 100 -0.01 10.14 -15.99
N SER A 101 0.00 11.34 -15.42
CA SER A 101 1.01 12.37 -15.71
C SER A 101 2.42 11.90 -15.35
N ALA A 102 2.60 11.24 -14.21
CA ALA A 102 3.89 10.72 -13.78
C ALA A 102 4.42 9.61 -14.68
N LEU A 103 3.53 8.85 -15.31
CA LEU A 103 3.85 7.75 -16.22
C LEU A 103 3.90 8.17 -17.71
N THR A 104 3.86 9.48 -18.01
CA THR A 104 4.03 9.97 -19.40
C THR A 104 5.43 9.63 -19.93
N ASP A 105 6.44 9.70 -19.07
CA ASP A 105 7.80 9.23 -19.42
C ASP A 105 7.83 7.69 -19.40
N PRO A 106 8.13 7.03 -20.55
CA PRO A 106 8.25 5.58 -20.62
C PRO A 106 9.33 4.98 -19.71
N ALA A 107 10.35 5.76 -19.34
CA ALA A 107 11.41 5.31 -18.44
C ALA A 107 10.93 5.16 -16.99
N VAL A 108 9.81 5.81 -16.65
CA VAL A 108 9.20 5.68 -15.31
C VAL A 108 8.37 4.42 -15.25
N VAL A 109 8.81 3.44 -14.46
CA VAL A 109 8.15 2.14 -14.30
C VAL A 109 7.10 2.12 -13.18
N GLY A 110 7.13 3.09 -12.26
CA GLY A 110 6.21 3.21 -11.15
C GLY A 110 6.63 4.29 -10.16
N GLY A 111 5.99 4.32 -9.01
CA GLY A 111 6.28 5.32 -7.99
C GLY A 111 5.42 5.17 -6.75
N ARG A 112 5.37 6.25 -5.97
CA ARG A 112 4.61 6.33 -4.74
C ARG A 112 4.21 7.76 -4.44
N PHE A 113 3.25 7.93 -3.57
CA PHE A 113 2.89 9.24 -2.98
C PHE A 113 3.74 9.53 -1.73
N ASP A 114 3.78 10.79 -1.30
CA ASP A 114 4.16 11.11 0.07
C ASP A 114 3.04 10.70 1.02
N VAL A 115 3.40 10.40 2.27
CA VAL A 115 2.42 10.03 3.30
C VAL A 115 2.20 11.17 4.28
N ARG A 116 0.96 11.29 4.75
CA ARG A 116 0.56 12.13 5.86
C ARG A 116 -0.38 11.32 6.76
N PHE A 117 -0.21 11.43 8.06
CA PHE A 117 -1.13 10.80 9.01
C PHE A 117 -2.37 11.65 9.26
N ASP A 118 -3.49 10.98 9.53
CA ASP A 118 -4.81 11.54 9.83
C ASP A 118 -4.93 12.06 11.29
N THR A 119 -3.87 12.66 11.82
CA THR A 119 -3.80 13.12 13.20
C THR A 119 -3.38 14.59 13.29
N CYS A 120 -3.83 15.27 14.36
CA CYS A 120 -3.36 16.60 14.73
C CYS A 120 -2.06 16.55 15.56
N SER A 121 -1.59 15.36 15.96
CA SER A 121 -0.39 15.18 16.76
C SER A 121 0.87 15.69 16.02
N GLY A 122 1.72 16.41 16.75
CA GLY A 122 3.06 16.80 16.25
C GLY A 122 3.90 15.58 15.85
N TRP A 123 3.74 14.45 16.51
CA TRP A 123 4.39 13.19 16.16
C TRP A 123 4.01 12.71 14.77
N GLY A 124 2.75 12.79 14.38
CA GLY A 124 2.31 12.40 13.04
C GLY A 124 3.02 13.19 11.94
N ARG A 125 3.23 14.49 12.15
CA ARG A 125 3.97 15.36 11.23
C ARG A 125 5.46 15.00 11.18
N ILE A 126 6.09 14.80 12.32
CA ILE A 126 7.52 14.44 12.40
C ILE A 126 7.76 13.10 11.69
N ILE A 127 6.97 12.08 12.03
CA ILE A 127 7.13 10.73 11.48
C ILE A 127 6.90 10.73 9.96
N SER A 128 5.82 11.37 9.46
CA SER A 128 5.55 11.43 8.02
C SER A 128 6.64 12.18 7.26
N THR A 129 7.20 13.26 7.83
CA THR A 129 8.32 13.99 7.24
C THR A 129 9.55 13.08 7.09
N PHE A 130 9.92 12.36 8.15
CA PHE A 130 11.04 11.40 8.09
C PHE A 130 10.79 10.25 7.12
N MET A 131 9.57 9.71 7.08
CA MET A 131 9.20 8.66 6.13
C MET A 131 9.36 9.13 4.68
N ASN A 132 8.85 10.31 4.37
CA ASN A 132 8.95 10.90 3.03
C ASN A 132 10.40 11.22 2.66
N TRP A 133 11.16 11.84 3.55
CA TRP A 133 12.58 12.12 3.32
C TRP A 133 13.38 10.84 3.07
N ARG A 134 13.26 9.84 3.95
CA ARG A 134 13.93 8.54 3.80
C ARG A 134 13.57 7.88 2.46
N SER A 135 12.29 7.85 2.14
CA SER A 135 11.81 7.21 0.92
C SER A 135 12.30 7.94 -0.35
N ARG A 136 12.42 9.28 -0.32
CA ARG A 136 13.00 10.06 -1.43
C ARG A 136 14.49 9.80 -1.61
N THR A 137 15.25 9.72 -0.52
CA THR A 137 16.70 9.50 -0.58
C THR A 137 17.07 8.08 -0.91
N SER A 138 16.35 7.09 -0.37
CA SER A 138 16.64 5.67 -0.60
C SER A 138 16.00 5.10 -1.87
N GLY A 139 14.89 5.70 -2.35
CA GLY A 139 14.04 5.13 -3.39
C GLY A 139 13.23 3.92 -2.91
N ILE A 140 13.15 3.70 -1.58
CA ILE A 140 12.40 2.58 -1.00
C ILE A 140 11.06 3.07 -0.47
N SER A 141 9.98 2.55 -1.05
CA SER A 141 8.60 2.81 -0.64
C SER A 141 8.15 1.87 0.45
N THR A 142 7.14 2.28 1.21
CA THR A 142 6.38 1.42 2.12
C THR A 142 4.92 1.37 1.68
N GLY A 143 4.21 0.31 2.05
CA GLY A 143 2.86 0.06 1.56
C GLY A 143 1.85 1.17 1.89
N ASP A 144 2.07 1.91 2.98
CA ASP A 144 1.29 3.08 3.40
C ASP A 144 1.47 4.33 2.51
N GLN A 145 2.38 4.28 1.53
CA GLN A 145 2.64 5.37 0.59
C GLN A 145 1.88 5.25 -0.74
N GLY A 146 1.01 4.27 -0.92
CA GLY A 146 0.28 4.07 -2.17
C GLY A 146 1.22 3.80 -3.35
N ILE A 147 1.70 2.56 -3.45
CA ILE A 147 2.64 2.16 -4.50
C ILE A 147 1.87 1.97 -5.81
N PHE A 148 2.29 2.64 -6.88
CA PHE A 148 1.79 2.39 -8.22
C PHE A 148 2.90 1.89 -9.15
N VAL A 149 2.54 1.03 -10.09
CA VAL A 149 3.49 0.38 -10.99
C VAL A 149 2.83 0.02 -12.31
N ARG A 150 3.57 0.09 -13.42
CA ARG A 150 3.11 -0.46 -14.70
C ARG A 150 2.91 -1.96 -14.57
N ARG A 151 1.78 -2.48 -15.08
CA ARG A 151 1.46 -3.90 -15.01
C ARG A 151 2.58 -4.79 -15.56
N HIS A 152 3.08 -4.49 -16.76
CA HIS A 152 4.14 -5.32 -17.36
C HIS A 152 5.40 -5.38 -16.49
N THR A 153 5.76 -4.27 -15.83
CA THR A 153 6.90 -4.25 -14.91
C THR A 153 6.61 -5.08 -13.66
N PHE A 154 5.39 -4.99 -13.11
CA PHE A 154 4.97 -5.81 -11.97
C PHE A 154 5.06 -7.31 -12.28
N GLU A 155 4.57 -7.72 -13.45
CA GLU A 155 4.59 -9.10 -13.93
C GLU A 155 6.02 -9.59 -14.21
N GLN A 156 6.84 -8.78 -14.87
CA GLN A 156 8.26 -9.08 -15.09
C GLN A 156 9.05 -9.28 -13.80
N LEU A 157 8.71 -8.54 -12.75
CA LEU A 157 9.31 -8.67 -11.43
C LEU A 157 8.77 -9.88 -10.64
N GLY A 158 7.75 -10.57 -11.13
CA GLY A 158 7.10 -11.68 -10.44
C GLY A 158 6.22 -11.25 -9.26
N GLY A 159 5.78 -9.99 -9.22
CA GLY A 159 4.94 -9.44 -8.16
C GLY A 159 5.66 -9.23 -6.82
N PHE A 160 4.88 -9.16 -5.74
CA PHE A 160 5.42 -9.13 -4.37
C PHE A 160 5.94 -10.51 -3.98
N ALA A 161 7.10 -10.57 -3.32
CA ALA A 161 7.60 -11.82 -2.74
C ALA A 161 6.62 -12.34 -1.66
N ASP A 162 6.35 -13.65 -1.65
CA ASP A 162 5.47 -14.27 -0.64
C ASP A 162 6.20 -14.39 0.70
N ILE A 163 6.37 -13.25 1.36
CA ILE A 163 7.01 -13.11 2.67
C ILE A 163 6.07 -12.40 3.64
N PRO A 164 6.08 -12.76 4.93
CA PRO A 164 5.11 -12.26 5.89
C PRO A 164 5.35 -10.81 6.32
N LEU A 165 6.55 -10.27 6.07
CA LEU A 165 6.94 -8.90 6.40
C LEU A 165 8.02 -8.40 5.43
N MET A 166 8.09 -7.07 5.19
CA MET A 166 9.06 -6.41 4.29
C MET A 166 8.84 -6.66 2.80
N GLU A 167 7.66 -7.13 2.39
CA GLU A 167 7.27 -7.36 1.01
C GLU A 167 7.34 -6.09 0.15
N ASP A 168 6.98 -4.94 0.75
CA ASP A 168 7.02 -3.62 0.15
C ASP A 168 8.47 -3.13 -0.07
N ILE A 169 9.34 -3.36 0.89
CA ILE A 169 10.77 -3.00 0.81
C ILE A 169 11.46 -3.86 -0.26
N ASP A 170 11.21 -5.17 -0.26
CA ASP A 170 11.73 -6.08 -1.28
C ASP A 170 11.28 -5.65 -2.68
N PHE A 171 9.97 -5.45 -2.85
CA PHE A 171 9.40 -5.02 -4.13
C PHE A 171 9.99 -3.68 -4.59
N SER A 172 10.08 -2.70 -3.70
CA SER A 172 10.68 -1.39 -4.03
C SER A 172 12.13 -1.50 -4.48
N ARG A 173 12.92 -2.39 -3.86
CA ARG A 173 14.32 -2.65 -4.28
C ARG A 173 14.39 -3.22 -5.69
N ARG A 174 13.51 -4.18 -6.02
CA ARG A 174 13.42 -4.78 -7.36
C ARG A 174 12.91 -3.76 -8.39
N LEU A 175 11.88 -3.00 -8.05
CA LEU A 175 11.31 -1.97 -8.90
C LEU A 175 12.34 -0.88 -9.27
N LYS A 176 13.10 -0.40 -8.29
CA LYS A 176 14.18 0.59 -8.49
C LYS A 176 15.28 0.10 -9.45
N ARG A 177 15.50 -1.22 -9.54
CA ARG A 177 16.48 -1.81 -10.49
C ARG A 177 15.89 -2.00 -11.88
N ALA A 178 14.58 -2.08 -12.00
CA ALA A 178 13.88 -2.27 -13.28
C ALA A 178 13.73 -0.98 -14.09
N GLY A 179 13.78 0.20 -13.44
CA GLY A 179 13.68 1.49 -14.12
C GLY A 179 13.55 2.66 -13.19
N SER A 180 13.29 3.83 -13.74
CA SER A 180 13.08 5.04 -12.95
C SER A 180 11.80 4.96 -12.13
N THR A 181 11.87 5.41 -10.86
CA THR A 181 10.71 5.51 -9.98
C THR A 181 10.49 6.94 -9.53
N VAL A 182 9.23 7.37 -9.42
CA VAL A 182 8.88 8.73 -9.03
C VAL A 182 8.32 8.77 -7.62
N ALA A 183 8.78 9.77 -6.86
CA ALA A 183 8.25 10.11 -5.55
C ALA A 183 7.36 11.36 -5.67
N LEU A 184 6.06 11.16 -5.78
CA LEU A 184 5.07 12.22 -5.88
C LEU A 184 5.04 13.06 -4.60
N ARG A 185 4.83 14.38 -4.74
CA ARG A 185 4.70 15.30 -3.59
C ARG A 185 3.28 15.35 -3.04
N GLN A 186 2.32 14.92 -3.84
CA GLN A 186 0.94 14.73 -3.39
C GLN A 186 0.92 13.67 -2.29
N THR A 187 0.06 13.88 -1.30
CA THR A 187 0.06 13.05 -0.10
C THR A 187 -1.15 12.12 -0.06
N VAL A 188 -0.90 10.87 0.27
CA VAL A 188 -1.94 9.99 0.78
C VAL A 188 -2.12 10.22 2.28
N ARG A 189 -3.34 10.01 2.79
CA ARG A 189 -3.64 10.04 4.22
C ARG A 189 -3.78 8.62 4.73
N THR A 190 -3.03 8.28 5.78
CA THR A 190 -3.08 6.95 6.41
C THR A 190 -3.35 7.08 7.90
N SER A 191 -3.91 6.04 8.49
CA SER A 191 -4.29 6.05 9.90
C SER A 191 -3.07 6.15 10.83
N PHE A 192 -3.23 6.98 11.88
CA PHE A 192 -2.24 7.10 12.95
C PHE A 192 -2.54 6.16 14.13
N ARG A 193 -3.66 5.43 14.09
CA ARG A 193 -4.19 4.55 15.15
C ARG A 193 -3.12 3.66 15.79
N ARG A 194 -2.31 3.01 14.98
CA ARG A 194 -1.26 2.12 15.44
C ARG A 194 -0.20 2.83 16.29
N TRP A 195 0.19 4.03 15.86
CA TRP A 195 1.16 4.85 16.56
C TRP A 195 0.64 5.36 17.90
N GLU A 196 -0.67 5.64 17.98
CA GLU A 196 -1.35 6.03 19.23
C GLU A 196 -1.41 4.85 20.22
N GLN A 197 -1.76 3.67 19.73
CA GLN A 197 -1.91 2.49 20.58
C GLN A 197 -0.59 1.98 21.16
N GLN A 198 0.49 2.00 20.39
CA GLN A 198 1.78 1.45 20.80
C GLN A 198 2.79 2.49 21.28
N GLY A 199 2.47 3.75 21.12
CA GLY A 199 3.37 4.87 21.37
C GLY A 199 4.36 5.14 20.24
N PRO A 200 4.54 6.42 19.83
CA PRO A 200 5.36 6.79 18.68
C PRO A 200 6.81 6.35 18.76
N LEU A 201 7.47 6.59 19.90
CA LEU A 201 8.89 6.24 20.08
C LEU A 201 9.15 4.74 20.01
N ARG A 202 8.31 3.94 20.68
CA ARG A 202 8.41 2.48 20.65
C ARG A 202 8.23 1.95 19.23
N THR A 203 7.25 2.47 18.51
CA THR A 203 6.98 2.06 17.12
C THR A 203 8.12 2.46 16.18
N ILE A 204 8.71 3.66 16.34
CA ILE A 204 9.90 4.08 15.58
C ILE A 204 11.04 3.09 15.81
N LEU A 205 11.41 2.84 17.06
CA LEU A 205 12.52 1.94 17.41
C LEU A 205 12.28 0.54 16.85
N LEU A 206 11.06 0.00 17.00
CA LEU A 206 10.69 -1.30 16.45
C LEU A 206 10.86 -1.36 14.93
N MET A 207 10.31 -0.37 14.21
CA MET A 207 10.41 -0.33 12.75
C MET A 207 11.85 -0.19 12.25
N TRP A 208 12.69 0.61 12.94
CA TRP A 208 14.09 0.76 12.60
C TRP A 208 14.87 -0.52 12.86
N THR A 209 14.64 -1.16 14.02
CA THR A 209 15.26 -2.44 14.37
C THR A 209 14.91 -3.53 13.34
N LEU A 210 13.62 -3.69 13.01
CA LEU A 210 13.21 -4.68 12.03
C LEU A 210 13.82 -4.44 10.64
N ARG A 211 13.93 -3.18 10.20
CA ARG A 211 14.58 -2.83 8.93
C ARG A 211 16.06 -3.07 8.94
N PHE A 212 16.74 -2.73 10.05
CA PHE A 212 18.17 -3.00 10.21
C PHE A 212 18.44 -4.50 10.19
N LEU A 213 17.68 -5.29 10.95
CA LEU A 213 17.80 -6.74 10.97
C LEU A 213 17.54 -7.35 9.58
N TYR A 214 16.55 -6.86 8.87
CA TYR A 214 16.30 -7.26 7.47
C TYR A 214 17.48 -6.91 6.56
N TRP A 215 18.10 -5.75 6.75
CA TRP A 215 19.26 -5.33 5.97
C TRP A 215 20.50 -6.19 6.24
N VAL A 216 20.72 -6.64 7.47
CA VAL A 216 21.82 -7.55 7.83
C VAL A 216 21.52 -9.03 7.53
N GLY A 217 20.36 -9.34 6.92
CA GLY A 217 20.04 -10.66 6.39
C GLY A 217 19.18 -11.56 7.28
N VAL A 218 18.59 -11.03 8.36
CA VAL A 218 17.61 -11.80 9.16
C VAL A 218 16.38 -12.07 8.30
N THR A 219 15.91 -13.31 8.30
CA THR A 219 14.80 -13.71 7.41
C THR A 219 13.49 -13.05 7.78
N PRO A 220 12.61 -12.72 6.77
CA PRO A 220 11.31 -12.14 7.02
C PRO A 220 10.41 -12.95 7.97
N HIS A 221 10.54 -14.29 7.97
CA HIS A 221 9.78 -15.16 8.87
C HIS A 221 10.19 -14.98 10.33
N GLN A 222 11.49 -14.88 10.61
CA GLN A 222 11.97 -14.58 11.96
C GLN A 222 11.54 -13.20 12.44
N LEU A 223 11.59 -12.20 11.54
CA LEU A 223 11.14 -10.84 11.84
C LEU A 223 9.64 -10.79 12.10
N ALA A 224 8.84 -11.56 11.37
CA ALA A 224 7.38 -11.61 11.55
C ALA A 224 7.00 -12.22 12.90
N ASN A 225 7.66 -13.30 13.32
CA ASN A 225 7.44 -13.90 14.63
C ASN A 225 7.76 -12.89 15.76
N TRP A 226 8.86 -12.20 15.64
CA TRP A 226 9.24 -11.14 16.59
C TRP A 226 8.22 -10.00 16.62
N TYR A 227 7.79 -9.57 15.44
CA TYR A 227 6.82 -8.52 15.29
C TYR A 227 5.47 -8.85 15.91
N GLN A 228 5.00 -10.10 15.79
CA GLN A 228 3.77 -10.58 16.41
C GLN A 228 3.87 -10.62 17.94
N THR A 229 5.04 -11.00 18.48
CA THR A 229 5.28 -11.07 19.93
C THR A 229 5.31 -9.66 20.57
N VAL A 230 5.70 -8.63 19.82
CA VAL A 230 5.85 -7.25 20.32
C VAL A 230 4.62 -6.39 20.01
N ARG A 231 3.71 -6.86 19.16
CA ARG A 231 2.47 -6.20 18.75
C ARG A 231 1.32 -6.49 19.70
#